data_3ca2b31748d0d2827ebdc1db276cd2d3
#
_entry.id   3ca2b31748d0d2827ebdc1db276cd2d3
#
_cell.length_a   1.000
_cell.length_b   1.000
_cell.length_c   1.000
_cell.angle_alpha   90.00
_cell.angle_beta   90.00
_cell.angle_gamma   90.00
#
_symmetry.space_group_name_H-M   'P 1'
#
loop_
_entity.id
_entity.type
_entity.pdbx_description
1 polymer ?
#
loop_
_entity_poly.entity_id
_entity_poly.type
_entity_poly.pdbx_seq_one_letter_code
_entity_poly.pdbx_strand_id
1 'polypeptide(L)'
;MEQLIKNPRIEGVDALRGFAVMAIILVHNLEHFIFPVYPTDSPAWLNVLDQGVFNGTFTLFAGKAYAIFALLFGFTFYIQTNNQKRQGKDFGYRFLWRLVLLVGFATLNAAFFPAGDVLLLFVVVGLVLFFTRNWSDKAIFITAVIFLLQPVEWYHYIASLVNPAHRLPDLKVGEMYAEVAEYTKAGNFWDFILGNITLGQKASLLWAVNAGRFFQTAGLFLLGFYIGRKQLFVSSEKNLRLWVKTLIVSAIAFAPLYTLKELIMTNSAIIQQTAGTAFDMWQKLAFTLVLVASFVLLYQNKRFSHMVSNLRFYGKMSLTNYISQSIIGAIIYFPFGLYLAPYCGYTVSLLIGIFTFLLQVRFCKWWLCKHKQGPLEYIWHKWTWMGTNK
;
A
#
# COMPACT_ATOMS: atom_id res chain seq x y z
N MET A 1 -21.05 11.92 -35.44
CA MET A 1 -19.90 12.48 -34.70
C MET A 1 -20.12 12.19 -33.22
N GLU A 2 -19.77 10.96 -32.78
CA GLU A 2 -19.78 10.65 -31.36
C GLU A 2 -18.68 11.47 -30.68
N GLN A 3 -19.08 12.36 -29.81
CA GLN A 3 -18.17 13.10 -28.96
C GLN A 3 -17.32 12.06 -28.20
N LEU A 4 -16.02 12.07 -28.46
CA LEU A 4 -15.01 11.37 -27.66
C LEU A 4 -15.18 11.81 -26.20
N ILE A 5 -16.02 11.11 -25.44
CA ILE A 5 -16.13 11.31 -24.00
C ILE A 5 -14.78 10.88 -23.45
N LYS A 6 -13.88 11.86 -23.24
CA LYS A 6 -12.72 11.68 -22.37
C LYS A 6 -13.23 11.00 -21.11
N ASN A 7 -12.68 9.84 -20.75
CA ASN A 7 -13.02 9.21 -19.47
C ASN A 7 -12.93 10.29 -18.39
N PRO A 8 -14.05 10.72 -17.79
CA PRO A 8 -13.97 11.76 -16.77
C PRO A 8 -13.09 11.21 -15.65
N ARG A 9 -12.07 11.96 -15.27
CA ARG A 9 -11.23 11.62 -14.13
C ARG A 9 -12.15 11.48 -12.92
N ILE A 10 -12.17 10.30 -12.32
CA ILE A 10 -13.05 10.04 -11.18
C ILE A 10 -12.39 10.66 -9.95
N GLU A 11 -12.82 11.85 -9.58
CA GLU A 11 -12.27 12.62 -8.45
C GLU A 11 -12.32 11.85 -7.13
N GLY A 12 -13.37 11.04 -6.92
CA GLY A 12 -13.48 10.16 -5.77
C GLY A 12 -12.36 9.13 -5.67
N VAL A 13 -11.86 8.62 -6.80
CA VAL A 13 -10.72 7.68 -6.83
C VAL A 13 -9.41 8.39 -6.48
N ASP A 14 -9.21 9.62 -6.95
CA ASP A 14 -8.05 10.41 -6.56
C ASP A 14 -8.10 10.75 -5.05
N ALA A 15 -9.28 11.06 -4.50
CA ALA A 15 -9.45 11.30 -3.06
C ALA A 15 -9.22 10.02 -2.23
N LEU A 16 -9.71 8.87 -2.70
CA LEU A 16 -9.47 7.56 -2.06
C LEU A 16 -7.97 7.20 -2.07
N ARG A 17 -7.27 7.50 -3.16
CA ARG A 17 -5.81 7.33 -3.23
C ARG A 17 -5.11 8.27 -2.23
N GLY A 18 -5.56 9.51 -2.14
CA GLY A 18 -5.07 10.46 -1.13
C GLY A 18 -5.30 9.97 0.29
N PHE A 19 -6.47 9.41 0.59
CA PHE A 19 -6.76 8.77 1.87
C PHE A 19 -5.80 7.61 2.16
N ALA A 20 -5.53 6.73 1.20
CA ALA A 20 -4.60 5.63 1.37
C ALA A 20 -3.17 6.11 1.68
N VAL A 21 -2.65 7.11 0.95
CA VAL A 21 -1.30 7.66 1.17
C VAL A 21 -1.22 8.43 2.50
N MET A 22 -2.30 9.12 2.90
CA MET A 22 -2.40 9.71 4.24
C MET A 22 -2.32 8.64 5.34
N ALA A 23 -3.09 7.57 5.22
CA ALA A 23 -3.07 6.50 6.20
C ALA A 23 -1.69 5.79 6.26
N ILE A 24 -1.00 5.68 5.13
CA ILE A 24 0.36 5.12 5.05
C ILE A 24 1.35 5.99 5.84
N ILE A 25 1.38 7.31 5.67
CA ILE A 25 2.33 8.16 6.41
C ILE A 25 2.10 8.08 7.91
N LEU A 26 0.84 7.97 8.37
CA LEU A 26 0.54 7.82 9.80
C LEU A 26 1.10 6.51 10.36
N VAL A 27 0.93 5.39 9.64
CA VAL A 27 1.50 4.08 10.02
C VAL A 27 3.03 4.11 10.00
N HIS A 28 3.64 4.68 8.95
CA HIS A 28 5.10 4.75 8.82
C HIS A 28 5.77 5.51 9.97
N ASN A 29 5.14 6.56 10.48
CA ASN A 29 5.66 7.28 11.65
C ASN A 29 5.64 6.45 12.94
N LEU A 30 4.75 5.46 13.04
CA LEU A 30 4.60 4.61 14.22
C LEU A 30 5.38 3.29 14.13
N GLU A 31 5.81 2.89 12.94
CA GLU A 31 6.44 1.59 12.72
C GLU A 31 7.88 1.71 12.23
N HIS A 32 8.11 2.42 11.12
CA HIS A 32 9.40 2.40 10.44
C HIS A 32 10.33 3.55 10.83
N PHE A 33 9.80 4.76 11.03
CA PHE A 33 10.67 5.92 11.27
C PHE A 33 11.22 5.96 12.69
N ILE A 34 10.47 5.52 13.70
CA ILE A 34 10.98 5.42 15.07
C ILE A 34 11.80 4.13 15.30
N PHE A 35 11.76 3.17 14.36
CA PHE A 35 12.55 1.95 14.43
C PHE A 35 14.03 2.25 14.12
N PRO A 36 14.99 1.67 14.83
CA PRO A 36 14.86 0.70 15.95
C PRO A 36 15.06 1.33 17.34
N VAL A 37 14.93 2.64 17.46
CA VAL A 37 15.18 3.37 18.70
C VAL A 37 13.86 3.93 19.23
N TYR A 38 13.57 3.61 20.49
CA TYR A 38 12.34 4.05 21.16
C TYR A 38 12.70 4.76 22.46
N PRO A 39 11.89 5.73 22.95
CA PRO A 39 12.13 6.37 24.25
C PRO A 39 11.99 5.34 25.39
N THR A 40 12.91 5.40 26.37
CA THR A 40 12.97 4.49 27.52
C THR A 40 12.37 5.10 28.78
N ASP A 41 12.36 6.43 28.90
CA ASP A 41 12.05 7.15 30.14
C ASP A 41 10.73 7.93 30.08
N SER A 42 9.75 7.40 29.34
CA SER A 42 8.42 8.04 29.22
C SER A 42 7.58 7.84 30.49
N PRO A 43 6.84 8.86 30.94
CA PRO A 43 5.91 8.73 32.07
C PRO A 43 4.84 7.64 31.82
N ALA A 44 4.39 6.97 32.87
CA ALA A 44 3.44 5.86 32.76
C ALA A 44 2.14 6.22 32.00
N TRP A 45 1.60 7.42 32.22
CA TRP A 45 0.40 7.88 31.52
C TRP A 45 0.62 8.04 30.01
N LEU A 46 1.84 8.47 29.61
CA LEU A 46 2.20 8.61 28.19
C LEU A 46 2.37 7.25 27.52
N ASN A 47 2.93 6.27 28.23
CA ASN A 47 3.03 4.89 27.72
C ASN A 47 1.65 4.29 27.45
N VAL A 48 0.67 4.52 28.33
CA VAL A 48 -0.71 4.07 28.12
C VAL A 48 -1.34 4.76 26.90
N LEU A 49 -1.14 6.08 26.77
CA LEU A 49 -1.61 6.83 25.60
C LEU A 49 -0.95 6.33 24.31
N ASP A 50 0.35 6.13 24.32
CA ASP A 50 1.13 5.60 23.18
C ASP A 50 0.60 4.23 22.72
N GLN A 51 0.33 3.31 23.62
CA GLN A 51 -0.27 2.02 23.30
C GLN A 51 -1.66 2.17 22.69
N GLY A 52 -2.48 3.07 23.21
CA GLY A 52 -3.79 3.38 22.63
C GLY A 52 -3.69 3.94 21.23
N VAL A 53 -2.77 4.87 21.00
CA VAL A 53 -2.49 5.48 19.69
C VAL A 53 -1.98 4.43 18.70
N PHE A 54 -1.03 3.62 19.11
CA PHE A 54 -0.49 2.53 18.29
C PHE A 54 -1.60 1.55 17.90
N ASN A 55 -2.29 0.97 18.87
CA ASN A 55 -3.34 -0.01 18.63
C ASN A 55 -4.47 0.56 17.75
N GLY A 56 -4.91 1.78 18.00
CA GLY A 56 -5.95 2.44 17.21
C GLY A 56 -5.51 2.66 15.76
N THR A 57 -4.33 3.23 15.55
CA THR A 57 -3.81 3.53 14.21
C THR A 57 -3.54 2.25 13.40
N PHE A 58 -2.95 1.24 14.05
CA PHE A 58 -2.68 -0.06 13.41
C PHE A 58 -3.98 -0.81 13.07
N THR A 59 -4.95 -0.84 13.97
CA THR A 59 -6.24 -1.46 13.72
C THR A 59 -6.96 -0.81 12.54
N LEU A 60 -6.90 0.51 12.42
CA LEU A 60 -7.58 1.23 11.35
C LEU A 60 -6.83 1.16 10.01
N PHE A 61 -5.51 1.27 9.99
CA PHE A 61 -4.77 1.56 8.76
C PHE A 61 -3.72 0.54 8.36
N ALA A 62 -3.05 -0.16 9.33
CA ALA A 62 -1.97 -1.06 8.99
C ALA A 62 -2.43 -2.23 8.10
N GLY A 63 -1.78 -2.38 6.96
CA GLY A 63 -2.14 -3.35 5.95
C GLY A 63 -3.36 -3.00 5.09
N LYS A 64 -4.30 -2.15 5.57
CA LYS A 64 -5.51 -1.75 4.85
C LYS A 64 -5.22 -0.58 3.90
N ALA A 65 -4.49 0.42 4.35
CA ALA A 65 -4.05 1.53 3.52
C ALA A 65 -3.21 1.05 2.32
N TYR A 66 -2.27 0.15 2.58
CA TYR A 66 -1.52 -0.56 1.55
C TYR A 66 -2.44 -1.30 0.56
N ALA A 67 -3.44 -2.05 1.06
CA ALA A 67 -4.36 -2.82 0.22
C ALA A 67 -5.24 -1.91 -0.66
N ILE A 68 -5.70 -0.76 -0.14
CA ILE A 68 -6.39 0.25 -0.95
C ILE A 68 -5.47 0.75 -2.06
N PHE A 69 -4.21 1.06 -1.73
CA PHE A 69 -3.25 1.56 -2.71
C PHE A 69 -2.94 0.52 -3.80
N ALA A 70 -2.81 -0.76 -3.43
CA ALA A 70 -2.63 -1.88 -4.35
C ALA A 70 -3.84 -2.04 -5.30
N LEU A 71 -5.05 -2.02 -4.76
CA LEU A 71 -6.28 -2.09 -5.55
C LEU A 71 -6.35 -0.93 -6.58
N LEU A 72 -5.99 0.28 -6.16
CA LEU A 72 -5.99 1.45 -7.03
C LEU A 72 -4.84 1.43 -8.06
N PHE A 73 -3.77 0.69 -7.82
CA PHE A 73 -2.72 0.46 -8.81
C PHE A 73 -3.27 -0.35 -9.99
N GLY A 74 -3.97 -1.46 -9.71
CA GLY A 74 -4.65 -2.26 -10.74
C GLY A 74 -5.74 -1.47 -11.49
N PHE A 75 -6.50 -0.63 -10.78
CA PHE A 75 -7.46 0.28 -11.41
C PHE A 75 -6.77 1.30 -12.34
N THR A 76 -5.64 1.84 -11.94
CA THR A 76 -4.86 2.79 -12.75
C THR A 76 -4.32 2.10 -14.01
N PHE A 77 -3.89 0.84 -13.91
CA PHE A 77 -3.50 0.03 -15.07
C PHE A 77 -4.65 -0.09 -16.09
N TYR A 78 -5.88 -0.34 -15.62
CA TYR A 78 -7.06 -0.34 -16.51
C TYR A 78 -7.21 1.01 -17.24
N ILE A 79 -7.16 2.12 -16.52
CA ILE A 79 -7.34 3.45 -17.13
C ILE A 79 -6.30 3.68 -18.23
N GLN A 80 -5.04 3.34 -17.98
CA GLN A 80 -3.95 3.51 -18.93
C GLN A 80 -4.11 2.59 -20.15
N THR A 81 -4.41 1.31 -19.93
CA THR A 81 -4.64 0.34 -20.99
C THR A 81 -5.84 0.74 -21.86
N ASN A 82 -6.95 1.13 -21.25
CA ASN A 82 -8.15 1.55 -21.96
C ASN A 82 -7.93 2.83 -22.80
N ASN A 83 -7.17 3.78 -22.26
CA ASN A 83 -6.84 5.00 -22.99
C ASN A 83 -5.96 4.73 -24.23
N GLN A 84 -5.02 3.78 -24.13
CA GLN A 84 -4.20 3.38 -25.29
C GLN A 84 -4.99 2.54 -26.29
N LYS A 85 -5.82 1.62 -25.81
CA LYS A 85 -6.70 0.82 -26.68
C LYS A 85 -7.65 1.68 -27.53
N ARG A 86 -8.18 2.77 -26.96
CA ARG A 86 -9.01 3.75 -27.70
C ARG A 86 -8.23 4.46 -28.81
N GLN A 87 -6.90 4.49 -28.72
CA GLN A 87 -5.99 5.04 -29.74
C GLN A 87 -5.47 3.97 -30.70
N GLY A 88 -5.99 2.74 -30.62
CA GLY A 88 -5.52 1.61 -31.42
C GLY A 88 -4.14 1.09 -31.02
N LYS A 89 -3.64 1.44 -29.82
CA LYS A 89 -2.30 1.08 -29.35
C LYS A 89 -2.37 0.05 -28.21
N ASP A 90 -1.42 -0.91 -28.14
CA ASP A 90 -1.22 -1.78 -26.98
C ASP A 90 -0.36 -1.06 -25.92
N PHE A 91 -0.80 -1.12 -24.66
CA PHE A 91 -0.07 -0.55 -23.55
C PHE A 91 0.93 -1.52 -22.90
N GLY A 92 0.87 -2.82 -23.24
CA GLY A 92 1.59 -3.87 -22.52
C GLY A 92 3.09 -3.61 -22.35
N TYR A 93 3.82 -3.41 -23.43
CA TYR A 93 5.27 -3.12 -23.36
C TYR A 93 5.58 -1.78 -22.69
N ARG A 94 4.71 -0.78 -22.85
CA ARG A 94 4.86 0.49 -22.13
C ARG A 94 4.65 0.33 -20.63
N PHE A 95 3.76 -0.56 -20.24
CA PHE A 95 3.58 -0.89 -18.84
C PHE A 95 4.81 -1.59 -18.25
N LEU A 96 5.42 -2.55 -18.95
CA LEU A 96 6.69 -3.16 -18.53
C LEU A 96 7.78 -2.10 -18.34
N TRP A 97 7.92 -1.17 -19.30
CA TRP A 97 8.86 -0.06 -19.16
C TRP A 97 8.53 0.82 -17.94
N ARG A 98 7.26 1.07 -17.66
CA ARG A 98 6.84 1.76 -16.43
C ARG A 98 7.22 1.02 -15.16
N LEU A 99 7.17 -0.30 -15.15
CA LEU A 99 7.64 -1.11 -14.02
C LEU A 99 9.16 -1.01 -13.87
N VAL A 100 9.92 -1.01 -14.95
CA VAL A 100 11.38 -0.77 -14.90
C VAL A 100 11.69 0.61 -14.30
N LEU A 101 11.01 1.65 -14.73
CA LEU A 101 11.15 2.98 -14.15
C LEU A 101 10.74 3.01 -12.66
N LEU A 102 9.75 2.21 -12.28
CA LEU A 102 9.31 2.11 -10.89
C LEU A 102 10.38 1.46 -10.00
N VAL A 103 11.27 0.59 -10.53
CA VAL A 103 12.45 0.10 -9.78
C VAL A 103 13.31 1.27 -9.32
N GLY A 104 13.58 2.25 -10.19
CA GLY A 104 14.36 3.45 -9.82
C GLY A 104 13.70 4.25 -8.69
N PHE A 105 12.38 4.42 -8.72
CA PHE A 105 11.65 5.08 -7.64
C PHE A 105 11.62 4.23 -6.36
N ALA A 106 11.53 2.90 -6.47
CA ALA A 106 11.64 1.99 -5.34
C ALA A 106 13.02 2.08 -4.67
N THR A 107 14.07 2.10 -5.46
CA THR A 107 15.45 2.28 -4.96
C THR A 107 15.63 3.64 -4.27
N LEU A 108 15.09 4.71 -4.87
CA LEU A 108 15.11 6.04 -4.24
C LEU A 108 14.34 6.07 -2.91
N ASN A 109 13.18 5.42 -2.86
CA ASN A 109 12.41 5.33 -1.62
C ASN A 109 13.14 4.50 -0.57
N ALA A 110 13.63 3.32 -0.95
CA ALA A 110 14.35 2.43 -0.05
C ALA A 110 15.58 3.08 0.57
N ALA A 111 16.31 3.90 -0.18
CA ALA A 111 17.47 4.64 0.31
C ALA A 111 17.19 5.40 1.63
N PHE A 112 15.96 5.88 1.81
CA PHE A 112 15.55 6.67 2.97
C PHE A 112 14.52 5.95 3.88
N PHE A 113 14.16 4.69 3.56
CA PHE A 113 13.11 3.97 4.27
C PHE A 113 13.55 2.56 4.68
N PRO A 114 14.03 2.36 5.93
CA PRO A 114 14.65 1.12 6.36
C PRO A 114 13.70 -0.07 6.23
N ALA A 115 14.05 -1.04 5.39
CA ALA A 115 13.36 -2.32 5.20
C ALA A 115 11.83 -2.26 5.06
N GLY A 116 11.28 -1.14 4.59
CA GLY A 116 9.83 -0.91 4.52
C GLY A 116 9.29 -0.65 3.12
N ASP A 117 10.14 -0.64 2.07
CA ASP A 117 9.69 -0.30 0.72
C ASP A 117 8.77 -1.37 0.11
N VAL A 118 7.59 -0.93 -0.32
CA VAL A 118 6.61 -1.78 -1.01
C VAL A 118 6.59 -1.57 -2.53
N LEU A 119 7.30 -0.56 -3.06
CA LEU A 119 7.28 -0.26 -4.49
C LEU A 119 7.97 -1.37 -5.29
N LEU A 120 9.03 -1.98 -4.75
CA LEU A 120 9.70 -3.11 -5.40
C LEU A 120 8.77 -4.33 -5.47
N LEU A 121 7.99 -4.60 -4.43
CA LEU A 121 6.94 -5.63 -4.47
C LEU A 121 5.91 -5.32 -5.56
N PHE A 122 5.51 -4.05 -5.73
CA PHE A 122 4.58 -3.64 -6.79
C PHE A 122 5.18 -3.85 -8.19
N VAL A 123 6.49 -3.69 -8.35
CA VAL A 123 7.17 -4.00 -9.62
C VAL A 123 7.05 -5.49 -9.94
N VAL A 124 7.46 -6.35 -9.00
CA VAL A 124 7.48 -7.81 -9.22
C VAL A 124 6.07 -8.34 -9.44
N VAL A 125 5.13 -7.99 -8.57
CA VAL A 125 3.74 -8.44 -8.67
C VAL A 125 3.01 -7.77 -9.85
N GLY A 126 3.43 -6.57 -10.25
CA GLY A 126 2.87 -5.84 -11.39
C GLY A 126 2.93 -6.62 -12.70
N LEU A 127 3.88 -7.54 -12.84
CA LEU A 127 3.98 -8.42 -14.00
C LEU A 127 2.69 -9.23 -14.24
N VAL A 128 1.96 -9.54 -13.19
CA VAL A 128 0.67 -10.27 -13.30
C VAL A 128 -0.34 -9.51 -14.17
N LEU A 129 -0.35 -8.18 -14.08
CA LEU A 129 -1.23 -7.34 -14.89
C LEU A 129 -0.85 -7.37 -16.37
N PHE A 130 0.45 -7.47 -16.68
CA PHE A 130 0.92 -7.61 -18.04
C PHE A 130 0.44 -8.92 -18.66
N PHE A 131 0.60 -10.04 -17.98
CA PHE A 131 0.20 -11.34 -18.49
C PHE A 131 -1.31 -11.49 -18.62
N THR A 132 -2.07 -10.89 -17.70
CA THR A 132 -3.54 -11.03 -17.67
C THR A 132 -4.30 -9.95 -18.46
N ARG A 133 -3.59 -8.98 -19.06
CA ARG A 133 -4.21 -7.80 -19.69
C ARG A 133 -5.27 -8.11 -20.77
N ASN A 134 -5.10 -9.23 -21.46
CA ASN A 134 -5.97 -9.68 -22.55
C ASN A 134 -6.99 -10.76 -22.11
N TRP A 135 -6.97 -11.14 -20.84
CA TRP A 135 -7.89 -12.17 -20.33
C TRP A 135 -9.34 -11.66 -20.28
N SER A 136 -10.28 -12.62 -20.27
CA SER A 136 -11.69 -12.30 -20.05
C SER A 136 -11.94 -11.78 -18.63
N ASP A 137 -13.01 -11.00 -18.44
CA ASP A 137 -13.39 -10.47 -17.12
C ASP A 137 -13.60 -11.58 -16.09
N LYS A 138 -14.19 -12.71 -16.54
CA LYS A 138 -14.43 -13.87 -15.67
C LYS A 138 -13.10 -14.50 -15.22
N ALA A 139 -12.14 -14.67 -16.14
CA ALA A 139 -10.83 -15.23 -15.81
C ALA A 139 -10.07 -14.32 -14.83
N ILE A 140 -10.04 -12.98 -15.06
CA ILE A 140 -9.41 -12.03 -14.17
C ILE A 140 -10.02 -12.09 -12.77
N PHE A 141 -11.37 -12.11 -12.66
CA PHE A 141 -12.04 -12.15 -11.37
C PHE A 141 -11.76 -13.47 -10.61
N ILE A 142 -11.86 -14.62 -11.30
CA ILE A 142 -11.57 -15.91 -10.67
C ILE A 142 -10.13 -15.98 -10.17
N THR A 143 -9.16 -15.54 -10.98
CA THR A 143 -7.74 -15.53 -10.58
C THR A 143 -7.49 -14.56 -9.41
N ALA A 144 -8.16 -13.40 -9.41
CA ALA A 144 -8.09 -12.49 -8.27
C ALA A 144 -8.57 -13.15 -6.98
N VAL A 145 -9.72 -13.86 -7.04
CA VAL A 145 -10.26 -14.60 -5.88
C VAL A 145 -9.30 -15.70 -5.44
N ILE A 146 -8.76 -16.50 -6.36
CA ILE A 146 -7.81 -17.58 -6.04
C ILE A 146 -6.58 -17.00 -5.31
N PHE A 147 -6.03 -15.90 -5.79
CA PHE A 147 -4.86 -15.27 -5.13
C PHE A 147 -5.21 -14.71 -3.75
N LEU A 148 -6.39 -14.10 -3.59
CA LEU A 148 -6.85 -13.59 -2.29
C LEU A 148 -7.17 -14.70 -1.29
N LEU A 149 -7.40 -15.94 -1.75
CA LEU A 149 -7.55 -17.10 -0.87
C LEU A 149 -6.23 -17.59 -0.24
N GLN A 150 -5.08 -17.02 -0.61
CA GLN A 150 -3.77 -17.36 -0.04
C GLN A 150 -3.38 -18.84 -0.28
N PRO A 151 -3.24 -19.29 -1.54
CA PRO A 151 -3.08 -20.71 -1.86
C PRO A 151 -1.78 -21.32 -1.32
N VAL A 152 -0.71 -20.56 -1.18
CA VAL A 152 0.59 -21.05 -0.68
C VAL A 152 0.53 -21.32 0.81
N GLU A 153 -0.09 -20.45 1.57
CA GLU A 153 -0.31 -20.58 3.00
C GLU A 153 -1.15 -21.83 3.30
N TRP A 154 -2.21 -22.06 2.53
CA TRP A 154 -3.03 -23.27 2.65
C TRP A 154 -2.31 -24.52 2.21
N TYR A 155 -1.49 -24.48 1.16
CA TYR A 155 -0.64 -25.60 0.77
C TYR A 155 0.28 -26.02 1.93
N HIS A 156 1.01 -25.08 2.52
CA HIS A 156 1.91 -25.37 3.64
C HIS A 156 1.16 -25.83 4.88
N TYR A 157 -0.03 -25.27 5.15
CA TYR A 157 -0.87 -25.75 6.26
C TYR A 157 -1.27 -27.21 6.08
N ILE A 158 -1.82 -27.56 4.91
CA ILE A 158 -2.23 -28.94 4.61
C ILE A 158 -1.02 -29.89 4.62
N ALA A 159 0.10 -29.47 4.03
CA ALA A 159 1.33 -30.26 4.03
C ALA A 159 1.82 -30.55 5.46
N SER A 160 1.69 -29.60 6.39
CA SER A 160 2.05 -29.78 7.79
C SER A 160 1.14 -30.75 8.54
N LEU A 161 -0.14 -30.84 8.15
CA LEU A 161 -1.08 -31.81 8.72
C LEU A 161 -0.79 -33.24 8.25
N VAL A 162 -0.37 -33.39 6.98
CA VAL A 162 -0.04 -34.70 6.38
C VAL A 162 1.33 -35.19 6.80
N ASN A 163 2.30 -34.28 6.91
CA ASN A 163 3.67 -34.60 7.30
C ASN A 163 4.13 -33.71 8.47
N PRO A 164 4.17 -34.22 9.71
CA PRO A 164 4.62 -33.44 10.88
C PRO A 164 6.07 -32.98 10.80
N ALA A 165 6.89 -33.58 9.90
CA ALA A 165 8.25 -33.10 9.63
C ALA A 165 8.33 -31.94 8.65
N HIS A 166 7.20 -31.52 8.04
CA HIS A 166 7.15 -30.39 7.12
C HIS A 166 7.63 -29.11 7.82
N ARG A 167 8.51 -28.38 7.17
CA ARG A 167 9.05 -27.09 7.65
C ARG A 167 8.86 -26.04 6.58
N LEU A 168 8.58 -24.82 7.03
CA LEU A 168 8.58 -23.65 6.13
C LEU A 168 10.03 -23.26 5.80
N PRO A 169 10.26 -22.70 4.60
CA PRO A 169 11.56 -22.11 4.26
C PRO A 169 11.94 -21.02 5.26
N ASP A 170 13.10 -21.13 5.88
CA ASP A 170 13.64 -20.03 6.69
C ASP A 170 14.28 -19.00 5.76
N LEU A 171 13.62 -17.86 5.59
CA LEU A 171 14.08 -16.75 4.78
C LEU A 171 15.02 -15.78 5.52
N LYS A 172 15.34 -16.07 6.79
CA LYS A 172 16.26 -15.29 7.66
C LYS A 172 15.89 -13.80 7.75
N VAL A 173 14.60 -13.50 7.65
CA VAL A 173 14.09 -12.14 7.67
C VAL A 173 14.44 -11.41 8.97
N GLY A 174 14.35 -12.11 10.11
CA GLY A 174 14.71 -11.56 11.43
C GLY A 174 16.17 -11.14 11.54
N GLU A 175 17.10 -11.95 11.00
CA GLU A 175 18.54 -11.63 10.96
C GLU A 175 18.79 -10.37 10.13
N MET A 176 18.16 -10.28 8.95
CA MET A 176 18.27 -9.10 8.08
C MET A 176 17.70 -7.83 8.75
N TYR A 177 16.57 -7.91 9.46
CA TYR A 177 16.03 -6.76 10.20
C TYR A 177 16.93 -6.34 11.36
N ALA A 178 17.60 -7.29 12.04
CA ALA A 178 18.58 -6.98 13.07
C ALA A 178 19.78 -6.20 12.50
N GLU A 179 20.30 -6.62 11.34
CA GLU A 179 21.40 -5.91 10.65
C GLU A 179 20.95 -4.52 10.15
N VAL A 180 19.71 -4.40 9.64
CA VAL A 180 19.11 -3.09 9.31
C VAL A 180 19.07 -2.18 10.55
N ALA A 181 18.72 -2.71 11.71
CA ALA A 181 18.69 -1.96 12.95
C ALA A 181 20.09 -1.46 13.36
N GLU A 182 21.12 -2.28 13.16
CA GLU A 182 22.51 -1.92 13.51
C GLU A 182 23.02 -0.74 12.68
N TYR A 183 22.99 -0.81 11.35
CA TYR A 183 23.47 0.31 10.52
C TYR A 183 22.58 1.57 10.65
N THR A 184 21.28 1.39 10.95
CA THR A 184 20.38 2.53 11.21
C THR A 184 20.78 3.27 12.48
N LYS A 185 21.16 2.55 13.55
CA LYS A 185 21.64 3.14 14.82
C LYS A 185 23.04 3.76 14.70
N ALA A 186 23.91 3.15 13.89
CA ALA A 186 25.28 3.60 13.72
C ALA A 186 25.41 5.03 13.17
N GLY A 187 24.39 5.52 12.46
CA GLY A 187 24.30 6.91 12.04
C GLY A 187 25.19 7.32 10.86
N ASN A 188 25.95 6.39 10.27
CA ASN A 188 26.70 6.68 9.05
C ASN A 188 25.72 6.78 7.88
N PHE A 189 25.68 7.95 7.24
CA PHE A 189 24.76 8.24 6.14
C PHE A 189 24.94 7.30 4.93
N TRP A 190 26.19 7.02 4.54
CA TRP A 190 26.44 6.17 3.38
C TRP A 190 26.14 4.70 3.64
N ASP A 191 26.48 4.18 4.83
CA ASP A 191 26.15 2.82 5.23
C ASP A 191 24.64 2.64 5.33
N PHE A 192 23.92 3.64 5.83
CA PHE A 192 22.47 3.67 5.85
C PHE A 192 21.86 3.59 4.45
N ILE A 193 22.29 4.45 3.52
CA ILE A 193 21.80 4.48 2.14
C ILE A 193 22.08 3.14 1.41
N LEU A 194 23.34 2.68 1.46
CA LEU A 194 23.76 1.45 0.78
C LEU A 194 23.13 0.21 1.40
N GLY A 195 23.07 0.15 2.74
CA GLY A 195 22.41 -0.94 3.47
C GLY A 195 20.94 -1.05 3.11
N ASN A 196 20.23 0.07 3.05
CA ASN A 196 18.82 0.08 2.69
C ASN A 196 18.55 -0.31 1.23
N ILE A 197 19.36 0.15 0.28
CA ILE A 197 19.23 -0.20 -1.15
C ILE A 197 19.51 -1.69 -1.38
N THR A 198 20.38 -2.29 -0.59
CA THR A 198 20.78 -3.71 -0.75
C THR A 198 19.98 -4.60 0.21
N LEU A 199 20.44 -4.69 1.45
CA LEU A 199 19.86 -5.57 2.47
C LEU A 199 18.43 -5.17 2.86
N GLY A 200 18.16 -3.88 3.03
CA GLY A 200 16.85 -3.38 3.41
C GLY A 200 15.75 -3.70 2.39
N GLN A 201 16.01 -3.53 1.09
CA GLN A 201 15.07 -3.93 0.04
C GLN A 201 14.87 -5.44 -0.02
N LYS A 202 15.95 -6.23 0.15
CA LYS A 202 15.87 -7.69 0.21
C LYS A 202 15.03 -8.13 1.41
N ALA A 203 15.29 -7.57 2.59
CA ALA A 203 14.54 -7.87 3.81
C ALA A 203 13.04 -7.57 3.65
N SER A 204 12.70 -6.39 3.11
CA SER A 204 11.31 -6.00 2.83
C SER A 204 10.61 -6.96 1.87
N LEU A 205 11.29 -7.36 0.79
CA LEU A 205 10.72 -8.26 -0.21
C LEU A 205 10.50 -9.68 0.35
N LEU A 206 11.47 -10.21 1.11
CA LEU A 206 11.35 -11.54 1.74
C LEU A 206 10.34 -11.53 2.89
N TRP A 207 10.27 -10.42 3.65
CA TRP A 207 9.18 -10.24 4.61
C TRP A 207 7.81 -10.30 3.95
N ALA A 208 7.66 -9.68 2.77
CA ALA A 208 6.41 -9.71 2.02
C ALA A 208 6.00 -11.14 1.59
N VAL A 209 6.99 -12.05 1.35
CA VAL A 209 6.70 -13.48 1.15
C VAL A 209 6.12 -14.08 2.42
N ASN A 210 6.81 -13.97 3.56
CA ASN A 210 6.38 -14.55 4.84
C ASN A 210 5.02 -14.00 5.32
N ALA A 211 4.72 -12.75 4.96
CA ALA A 211 3.48 -12.08 5.33
C ALA A 211 2.33 -12.31 4.34
N GLY A 212 2.42 -13.24 3.38
CA GLY A 212 1.36 -13.52 2.39
C GLY A 212 1.07 -12.35 1.42
N ARG A 213 1.96 -11.35 1.36
CA ARG A 213 1.73 -10.10 0.61
C ARG A 213 1.79 -10.27 -0.90
N PHE A 214 2.53 -11.24 -1.42
CA PHE A 214 2.63 -11.48 -2.86
C PHE A 214 1.27 -11.80 -3.45
N PHE A 215 0.59 -12.81 -2.91
CA PHE A 215 -0.72 -13.23 -3.40
C PHE A 215 -1.80 -12.20 -3.09
N GLN A 216 -1.76 -11.58 -1.91
CA GLN A 216 -2.69 -10.50 -1.59
C GLN A 216 -2.55 -9.34 -2.59
N THR A 217 -1.33 -8.90 -2.91
CA THR A 217 -1.08 -7.80 -3.84
C THR A 217 -1.51 -8.15 -5.25
N ALA A 218 -1.17 -9.37 -5.72
CA ALA A 218 -1.58 -9.85 -7.03
C ALA A 218 -3.11 -9.89 -7.16
N GLY A 219 -3.79 -10.44 -6.16
CA GLY A 219 -5.25 -10.50 -6.12
C GLY A 219 -5.88 -9.10 -6.11
N LEU A 220 -5.33 -8.15 -5.32
CA LEU A 220 -5.80 -6.77 -5.27
C LEU A 220 -5.54 -6.02 -6.58
N PHE A 221 -4.42 -6.25 -7.25
CA PHE A 221 -4.16 -5.68 -8.58
C PHE A 221 -5.18 -6.15 -9.59
N LEU A 222 -5.44 -7.46 -9.65
CA LEU A 222 -6.43 -8.04 -10.55
C LEU A 222 -7.85 -7.57 -10.21
N LEU A 223 -8.20 -7.49 -8.92
CA LEU A 223 -9.49 -6.98 -8.48
C LEU A 223 -9.66 -5.50 -8.87
N GLY A 224 -8.63 -4.66 -8.70
CA GLY A 224 -8.63 -3.27 -9.13
C GLY A 224 -8.76 -3.14 -10.66
N PHE A 225 -8.06 -3.98 -11.41
CA PHE A 225 -8.19 -4.07 -12.86
C PHE A 225 -9.62 -4.46 -13.28
N TYR A 226 -10.20 -5.46 -12.64
CA TYR A 226 -11.59 -5.88 -12.85
C TYR A 226 -12.61 -4.77 -12.53
N ILE A 227 -12.46 -4.09 -11.37
CA ILE A 227 -13.29 -2.95 -10.97
C ILE A 227 -13.24 -1.86 -12.05
N GLY A 228 -12.05 -1.59 -12.61
CA GLY A 228 -11.86 -0.66 -13.70
C GLY A 228 -12.64 -1.09 -14.96
N ARG A 229 -12.46 -2.33 -15.40
CA ARG A 229 -13.16 -2.86 -16.60
C ARG A 229 -14.67 -2.84 -16.46
N LYS A 230 -15.19 -3.08 -15.26
CA LYS A 230 -16.62 -3.01 -14.95
C LYS A 230 -17.10 -1.60 -14.59
N GLN A 231 -16.20 -0.61 -14.57
CA GLN A 231 -16.48 0.79 -14.23
C GLN A 231 -17.22 0.96 -12.89
N LEU A 232 -16.88 0.11 -11.88
CA LEU A 232 -17.62 0.06 -10.61
C LEU A 232 -17.45 1.32 -9.74
N PHE A 233 -16.43 2.16 -9.99
CA PHE A 233 -16.29 3.45 -9.31
C PHE A 233 -17.13 4.58 -9.94
N VAL A 234 -17.75 4.33 -11.10
CA VAL A 234 -18.69 5.29 -11.70
C VAL A 234 -19.98 5.32 -10.88
N SER A 235 -20.44 6.52 -10.53
CA SER A 235 -21.68 6.69 -9.77
C SER A 235 -22.88 6.30 -10.63
N SER A 236 -23.48 5.16 -10.31
CA SER A 236 -24.75 4.68 -10.86
C SER A 236 -25.51 3.94 -9.76
N GLU A 237 -26.82 3.91 -9.82
CA GLU A 237 -27.64 3.23 -8.82
C GLU A 237 -27.23 1.76 -8.63
N LYS A 238 -26.96 1.05 -9.73
CA LYS A 238 -26.48 -0.34 -9.73
C LYS A 238 -25.16 -0.48 -8.98
N ASN A 239 -24.19 0.39 -9.24
CA ASN A 239 -22.89 0.34 -8.59
C ASN A 239 -22.97 0.74 -7.11
N LEU A 240 -23.78 1.74 -6.77
CA LEU A 240 -23.99 2.12 -5.37
C LEU A 240 -24.65 0.98 -4.58
N ARG A 241 -25.64 0.29 -5.13
CA ARG A 241 -26.21 -0.92 -4.50
C ARG A 241 -25.17 -2.03 -4.31
N LEU A 242 -24.24 -2.20 -5.26
CA LEU A 242 -23.12 -3.15 -5.12
C LEU A 242 -22.21 -2.74 -3.95
N TRP A 243 -21.85 -1.46 -3.86
CA TRP A 243 -21.00 -0.98 -2.77
C TRP A 243 -21.67 -1.08 -1.40
N VAL A 244 -22.99 -0.86 -1.30
CA VAL A 244 -23.75 -1.11 -0.06
C VAL A 244 -23.69 -2.60 0.32
N LYS A 245 -23.91 -3.52 -0.62
CA LYS A 245 -23.76 -4.96 -0.37
C LYS A 245 -22.35 -5.33 0.06
N THR A 246 -21.35 -4.79 -0.61
CA THR A 246 -19.94 -5.01 -0.26
C THR A 246 -19.66 -4.52 1.16
N LEU A 247 -20.13 -3.34 1.53
CA LEU A 247 -19.97 -2.80 2.88
C LEU A 247 -20.58 -3.74 3.93
N ILE A 248 -21.82 -4.14 3.75
CA ILE A 248 -22.53 -5.00 4.71
C ILE A 248 -21.83 -6.36 4.86
N VAL A 249 -21.55 -7.03 3.72
CA VAL A 249 -20.91 -8.35 3.74
C VAL A 249 -19.51 -8.28 4.38
N SER A 250 -18.71 -7.27 4.02
CA SER A 250 -17.36 -7.12 4.55
C SER A 250 -17.36 -6.74 6.03
N ALA A 251 -18.32 -5.92 6.47
CA ALA A 251 -18.45 -5.55 7.90
C ALA A 251 -18.87 -6.77 8.74
N ILE A 252 -19.81 -7.57 8.26
CA ILE A 252 -20.23 -8.82 8.94
C ILE A 252 -19.07 -9.84 8.96
N ALA A 253 -18.31 -9.97 7.87
CA ALA A 253 -17.22 -10.92 7.77
C ALA A 253 -16.00 -10.53 8.64
N PHE A 254 -15.80 -9.25 8.91
CA PHE A 254 -14.59 -8.78 9.61
C PHE A 254 -14.48 -9.35 11.03
N ALA A 255 -15.52 -9.28 11.84
CA ALA A 255 -15.47 -9.69 13.24
C ALA A 255 -15.14 -11.21 13.38
N PRO A 256 -15.83 -12.16 12.72
CA PRO A 256 -15.46 -13.56 12.81
C PRO A 256 -14.07 -13.86 12.24
N LEU A 257 -13.64 -13.21 11.14
CA LEU A 257 -12.29 -13.38 10.62
C LEU A 257 -11.21 -12.89 11.58
N TYR A 258 -11.46 -11.75 12.24
CA TYR A 258 -10.57 -11.23 13.26
C TYR A 258 -10.46 -12.18 14.46
N THR A 259 -11.60 -12.64 14.99
CA THR A 259 -11.62 -13.59 16.12
C THR A 259 -10.94 -14.90 15.78
N LEU A 260 -11.19 -15.46 14.59
CA LEU A 260 -10.53 -16.69 14.15
C LEU A 260 -9.02 -16.49 14.00
N LYS A 261 -8.57 -15.37 13.47
CA LYS A 261 -7.14 -15.02 13.39
C LYS A 261 -6.52 -15.00 14.80
N GLU A 262 -7.14 -14.32 15.77
CA GLU A 262 -6.63 -14.29 17.14
C GLU A 262 -6.54 -15.69 17.77
N LEU A 263 -7.57 -16.53 17.57
CA LEU A 263 -7.57 -17.93 18.06
C LEU A 263 -6.48 -18.77 17.40
N ILE A 264 -6.24 -18.59 16.10
CA ILE A 264 -5.20 -19.31 15.36
C ILE A 264 -3.81 -18.88 15.85
N MET A 265 -3.61 -17.62 16.20
CA MET A 265 -2.34 -17.08 16.69
C MET A 265 -1.94 -17.61 18.10
N THR A 266 -2.81 -18.36 18.77
CA THR A 266 -2.45 -19.07 20.01
C THR A 266 -1.88 -20.49 19.77
N ASN A 267 -1.86 -20.97 18.54
CA ASN A 267 -1.40 -22.30 18.14
C ASN A 267 0.13 -22.37 17.90
N SER A 268 0.61 -23.49 17.40
CA SER A 268 2.03 -23.72 17.07
C SER A 268 2.51 -22.75 15.97
N ALA A 269 3.82 -22.47 15.96
CA ALA A 269 4.43 -21.51 15.03
C ALA A 269 4.11 -21.81 13.56
N ILE A 270 4.03 -23.07 13.15
CA ILE A 270 3.69 -23.45 11.78
C ILE A 270 2.24 -23.08 11.42
N ILE A 271 1.31 -23.23 12.34
CA ILE A 271 -0.09 -22.85 12.16
C ILE A 271 -0.23 -21.34 12.12
N GLN A 272 0.51 -20.62 12.98
CA GLN A 272 0.55 -19.15 12.96
C GLN A 272 1.04 -18.61 11.61
N GLN A 273 2.15 -19.17 11.10
CA GLN A 273 2.79 -18.73 9.85
C GLN A 273 2.04 -19.17 8.57
N THR A 274 1.11 -20.09 8.67
CA THR A 274 0.31 -20.60 7.54
C THR A 274 -1.13 -20.15 7.64
N ALA A 275 -2.00 -20.90 8.29
CA ALA A 275 -3.41 -20.53 8.46
C ALA A 275 -3.58 -19.15 9.11
N GLY A 276 -2.75 -18.82 10.13
CA GLY A 276 -2.75 -17.51 10.78
C GLY A 276 -2.50 -16.36 9.78
N THR A 277 -1.52 -16.51 8.90
CA THR A 277 -1.24 -15.54 7.82
C THR A 277 -2.41 -15.41 6.86
N ALA A 278 -3.05 -16.54 6.44
CA ALA A 278 -4.21 -16.49 5.56
C ALA A 278 -5.38 -15.73 6.20
N PHE A 279 -5.71 -16.04 7.46
CA PHE A 279 -6.79 -15.33 8.18
C PHE A 279 -6.44 -13.86 8.44
N ASP A 280 -5.18 -13.52 8.70
CA ASP A 280 -4.72 -12.13 8.82
C ASP A 280 -4.92 -11.37 7.50
N MET A 281 -4.61 -11.98 6.35
CA MET A 281 -4.85 -11.37 5.04
C MET A 281 -6.34 -11.21 4.75
N TRP A 282 -7.18 -12.17 5.15
CA TRP A 282 -8.63 -12.10 4.92
C TRP A 282 -9.31 -11.04 5.79
N GLN A 283 -8.97 -10.95 7.08
CA GLN A 283 -9.53 -9.91 7.94
C GLN A 283 -9.10 -8.49 7.47
N LYS A 284 -7.84 -8.34 7.02
CA LYS A 284 -7.37 -7.08 6.44
C LYS A 284 -8.09 -6.75 5.13
N LEU A 285 -8.36 -7.74 4.28
CA LEU A 285 -9.15 -7.58 3.06
C LEU A 285 -10.58 -7.14 3.38
N ALA A 286 -11.25 -7.82 4.32
CA ALA A 286 -12.61 -7.46 4.74
C ALA A 286 -12.67 -6.00 5.21
N PHE A 287 -11.77 -5.59 6.10
CA PHE A 287 -11.75 -4.21 6.57
C PHE A 287 -11.35 -3.20 5.49
N THR A 288 -10.47 -3.58 4.56
CA THR A 288 -10.13 -2.77 3.38
C THR A 288 -11.37 -2.50 2.54
N LEU A 289 -12.19 -3.51 2.30
CA LEU A 289 -13.44 -3.37 1.55
C LEU A 289 -14.47 -2.52 2.30
N VAL A 290 -14.52 -2.61 3.64
CA VAL A 290 -15.30 -1.69 4.47
C VAL A 290 -14.87 -0.25 4.23
N LEU A 291 -13.57 0.05 4.30
CA LEU A 291 -13.05 1.41 4.08
C LEU A 291 -13.32 1.92 2.66
N VAL A 292 -13.06 1.09 1.64
CA VAL A 292 -13.30 1.47 0.23
C VAL A 292 -14.78 1.72 -0.03
N ALA A 293 -15.65 0.79 0.39
CA ALA A 293 -17.09 0.92 0.17
C ALA A 293 -17.67 2.12 0.93
N SER A 294 -17.28 2.30 2.20
CA SER A 294 -17.68 3.47 2.98
C SER A 294 -17.24 4.78 2.31
N PHE A 295 -15.99 4.85 1.85
CA PHE A 295 -15.49 6.05 1.18
C PHE A 295 -16.26 6.34 -0.11
N VAL A 296 -16.52 5.33 -0.96
CA VAL A 296 -17.26 5.47 -2.22
C VAL A 296 -18.69 5.95 -1.95
N LEU A 297 -19.37 5.38 -0.96
CA LEU A 297 -20.75 5.76 -0.60
C LEU A 297 -20.81 7.14 0.03
N LEU A 298 -19.93 7.45 0.98
CA LEU A 298 -19.85 8.77 1.62
C LEU A 298 -19.49 9.88 0.63
N TYR A 299 -18.68 9.56 -0.39
CA TYR A 299 -18.29 10.53 -1.42
C TYR A 299 -19.46 11.03 -2.26
N GLN A 300 -20.62 10.33 -2.27
CA GLN A 300 -21.86 10.80 -2.91
C GLN A 300 -22.48 12.00 -2.14
N ASN A 301 -22.15 12.13 -0.84
CA ASN A 301 -22.61 13.26 -0.04
C ASN A 301 -21.74 14.50 -0.33
N LYS A 302 -22.37 15.60 -0.72
CA LYS A 302 -21.69 16.86 -1.05
C LYS A 302 -20.85 17.43 0.10
N ARG A 303 -21.32 17.29 1.36
CA ARG A 303 -20.57 17.75 2.54
C ARG A 303 -19.29 16.98 2.72
N PHE A 304 -19.39 15.63 2.65
CA PHE A 304 -18.22 14.77 2.78
C PHE A 304 -17.22 14.99 1.63
N SER A 305 -17.68 15.01 0.37
CA SER A 305 -16.80 15.22 -0.78
C SER A 305 -16.10 16.58 -0.73
N HIS A 306 -16.76 17.62 -0.18
CA HIS A 306 -16.12 18.93 0.06
C HIS A 306 -15.07 18.84 1.18
N MET A 307 -15.39 18.21 2.31
CA MET A 307 -14.46 18.00 3.43
C MET A 307 -13.18 17.31 3.01
N VAL A 308 -13.29 16.24 2.19
CA VAL A 308 -12.13 15.47 1.71
C VAL A 308 -11.56 16.00 0.39
N SER A 309 -11.99 17.15 -0.09
CA SER A 309 -11.62 17.70 -1.39
C SER A 309 -10.10 17.89 -1.59
N ASN A 310 -9.39 18.22 -0.52
CA ASN A 310 -7.94 18.36 -0.54
C ASN A 310 -7.19 17.05 -0.76
N LEU A 311 -7.77 15.91 -0.36
CA LEU A 311 -7.19 14.58 -0.61
C LEU A 311 -7.07 14.26 -2.11
N ARG A 312 -7.87 14.90 -2.97
CA ARG A 312 -7.75 14.76 -4.44
C ARG A 312 -6.40 15.26 -4.95
N PHE A 313 -5.92 16.39 -4.43
CA PHE A 313 -4.61 16.94 -4.78
C PHE A 313 -3.49 16.04 -4.26
N TYR A 314 -3.64 15.56 -3.04
CA TYR A 314 -2.69 14.66 -2.40
C TYR A 314 -2.59 13.32 -3.15
N GLY A 315 -3.71 12.72 -3.55
CA GLY A 315 -3.74 11.48 -4.31
C GLY A 315 -3.24 11.62 -5.76
N LYS A 316 -3.36 12.81 -6.36
CA LYS A 316 -2.76 13.11 -7.68
C LYS A 316 -1.23 13.11 -7.65
N MET A 317 -0.63 13.37 -6.51
CA MET A 317 0.81 13.41 -6.27
C MET A 317 1.26 12.26 -5.36
N SER A 318 0.60 11.10 -5.46
CA SER A 318 0.81 9.97 -4.55
C SER A 318 2.24 9.44 -4.54
N LEU A 319 2.94 9.38 -5.68
CA LEU A 319 4.34 8.94 -5.76
C LEU A 319 5.28 9.98 -5.13
N THR A 320 5.07 11.26 -5.47
CA THR A 320 5.84 12.36 -4.88
C THR A 320 5.66 12.38 -3.36
N ASN A 321 4.44 12.27 -2.87
CA ASN A 321 4.16 12.27 -1.43
C ASN A 321 4.74 11.02 -0.75
N TYR A 322 4.64 9.85 -1.35
CA TYR A 322 5.16 8.60 -0.81
C TYR A 322 6.69 8.64 -0.65
N ILE A 323 7.42 9.12 -1.64
CA ILE A 323 8.88 9.21 -1.56
C ILE A 323 9.33 10.38 -0.66
N SER A 324 8.67 11.54 -0.77
CA SER A 324 9.05 12.69 0.06
C SER A 324 8.79 12.44 1.55
N GLN A 325 7.78 11.67 1.94
CA GLN A 325 7.58 11.29 3.35
C GLN A 325 8.74 10.43 3.88
N SER A 326 9.32 9.54 3.05
CA SER A 326 10.48 8.73 3.45
C SER A 326 11.71 9.60 3.67
N ILE A 327 11.96 10.56 2.79
CA ILE A 327 13.08 11.51 2.93
C ILE A 327 12.88 12.39 4.17
N ILE A 328 11.68 12.95 4.36
CA ILE A 328 11.36 13.80 5.51
C ILE A 328 11.47 12.99 6.81
N GLY A 329 10.93 11.78 6.85
CA GLY A 329 11.03 10.89 7.99
C GLY A 329 12.48 10.55 8.34
N ALA A 330 13.30 10.23 7.33
CA ALA A 330 14.73 9.97 7.55
C ALA A 330 15.46 11.17 8.16
N ILE A 331 15.18 12.39 7.70
CA ILE A 331 15.79 13.62 8.26
C ILE A 331 15.31 13.87 9.70
N ILE A 332 14.04 13.58 10.00
CA ILE A 332 13.49 13.84 11.35
C ILE A 332 14.01 12.83 12.38
N TYR A 333 14.02 11.53 12.03
CA TYR A 333 14.16 10.47 13.03
C TYR A 333 15.56 9.89 13.15
N PHE A 334 16.38 9.87 12.07
CA PHE A 334 17.66 9.15 12.09
C PHE A 334 18.87 10.00 12.51
N PRO A 335 19.97 9.36 12.97
CA PRO A 335 21.11 10.06 13.58
C PRO A 335 21.82 11.07 12.66
N PHE A 336 21.78 10.88 11.34
CA PHE A 336 22.35 11.83 10.37
C PHE A 336 21.47 13.08 10.15
N GLY A 337 20.27 13.13 10.70
CA GLY A 337 19.35 14.28 10.65
C GLY A 337 19.12 14.90 12.02
N LEU A 338 17.85 15.11 12.40
CA LEU A 338 17.48 15.71 13.69
C LEU A 338 17.52 14.70 14.85
N TYR A 339 17.55 13.42 14.57
CA TYR A 339 17.61 12.31 15.52
C TYR A 339 16.55 12.38 16.63
N LEU A 340 15.30 12.56 16.25
CA LEU A 340 14.21 12.67 17.22
C LEU A 340 13.66 11.30 17.68
N ALA A 341 14.06 10.17 17.06
CA ALA A 341 13.57 8.84 17.44
C ALA A 341 13.67 8.52 18.95
N PRO A 342 14.79 8.82 19.66
CA PRO A 342 14.91 8.54 21.10
C PRO A 342 13.91 9.31 21.97
N TYR A 343 13.34 10.40 21.46
CA TYR A 343 12.46 11.32 22.20
C TYR A 343 10.99 11.21 21.79
N CYS A 344 10.70 10.48 20.71
CA CYS A 344 9.36 10.39 20.16
C CYS A 344 8.74 9.02 20.42
N GLY A 345 7.77 8.94 21.36
CA GLY A 345 6.85 7.81 21.44
C GLY A 345 5.83 7.83 20.31
N TYR A 346 4.89 6.88 20.33
CA TYR A 346 3.89 6.74 19.26
C TYR A 346 2.99 7.97 19.11
N THR A 347 2.61 8.62 20.22
CA THR A 347 1.75 9.81 20.18
C THR A 347 2.44 10.98 19.50
N VAL A 348 3.69 11.26 19.88
CA VAL A 348 4.47 12.37 19.29
C VAL A 348 4.74 12.06 17.81
N SER A 349 5.09 10.82 17.48
CA SER A 349 5.34 10.39 16.09
C SER A 349 4.08 10.50 15.23
N LEU A 350 2.89 10.18 15.78
CA LEU A 350 1.62 10.40 15.09
C LEU A 350 1.39 11.88 14.79
N LEU A 351 1.65 12.77 15.76
CA LEU A 351 1.51 14.22 15.57
C LEU A 351 2.48 14.76 14.51
N ILE A 352 3.72 14.27 14.47
CA ILE A 352 4.69 14.57 13.41
C ILE A 352 4.17 14.09 12.05
N GLY A 353 3.61 12.88 11.99
CA GLY A 353 2.99 12.33 10.79
C GLY A 353 1.81 13.17 10.29
N ILE A 354 0.92 13.61 11.19
CA ILE A 354 -0.19 14.51 10.87
C ILE A 354 0.32 15.85 10.36
N PHE A 355 1.30 16.44 11.03
CA PHE A 355 1.88 17.72 10.62
C PHE A 355 2.53 17.62 9.24
N THR A 356 3.33 16.59 8.99
CA THR A 356 3.95 16.34 7.68
C THR A 356 2.89 16.15 6.59
N PHE A 357 1.83 15.40 6.86
CA PHE A 357 0.70 15.24 5.95
C PHE A 357 0.05 16.59 5.60
N LEU A 358 -0.23 17.45 6.58
CA LEU A 358 -0.83 18.76 6.36
C LEU A 358 0.06 19.67 5.49
N LEU A 359 1.38 19.66 5.73
CA LEU A 359 2.35 20.38 4.90
C LEU A 359 2.36 19.85 3.47
N GLN A 360 2.38 18.53 3.29
CA GLN A 360 2.34 17.91 1.95
C GLN A 360 1.03 18.23 1.21
N VAL A 361 -0.13 18.22 1.89
CA VAL A 361 -1.42 18.60 1.29
C VAL A 361 -1.38 20.06 0.80
N ARG A 362 -0.84 20.97 1.62
CA ARG A 362 -0.69 22.38 1.26
C ARG A 362 0.25 22.56 0.05
N PHE A 363 1.37 21.85 0.06
CA PHE A 363 2.30 21.82 -1.07
C PHE A 363 1.62 21.28 -2.34
N CYS A 364 0.91 20.16 -2.27
CA CYS A 364 0.22 19.57 -3.40
C CYS A 364 -0.80 20.54 -4.02
N LYS A 365 -1.57 21.23 -3.18
CA LYS A 365 -2.54 22.23 -3.65
C LYS A 365 -1.84 23.37 -4.37
N TRP A 366 -0.80 23.94 -3.76
CA TRP A 366 -0.01 25.03 -4.37
C TRP A 366 0.66 24.59 -5.68
N TRP A 367 1.26 23.41 -5.71
CA TRP A 367 1.95 22.88 -6.88
C TRP A 367 0.99 22.63 -8.05
N LEU A 368 -0.14 21.99 -7.80
CA LEU A 368 -1.12 21.65 -8.84
C LEU A 368 -1.94 22.84 -9.34
N CYS A 369 -1.87 24.02 -8.70
CA CYS A 369 -2.36 25.27 -9.29
C CYS A 369 -1.51 25.71 -10.49
N LYS A 370 -0.21 25.34 -10.52
CA LYS A 370 0.74 25.75 -11.56
C LYS A 370 1.11 24.61 -12.51
N HIS A 371 0.95 23.35 -12.09
CA HIS A 371 1.40 22.16 -12.82
C HIS A 371 0.28 21.13 -12.93
N LYS A 372 0.28 20.34 -14.00
CA LYS A 372 -0.73 19.30 -14.24
C LYS A 372 -0.52 18.02 -13.41
N GLN A 373 0.71 17.76 -12.97
CA GLN A 373 1.16 16.54 -12.29
C GLN A 373 2.18 16.90 -11.22
N GLY A 374 2.37 16.00 -10.24
CA GLY A 374 3.46 16.13 -9.27
C GLY A 374 4.83 15.98 -9.92
N PRO A 375 5.92 16.40 -9.24
CA PRO A 375 7.27 16.35 -9.80
C PRO A 375 7.69 14.94 -10.24
N LEU A 376 7.55 13.93 -9.38
CA LEU A 376 7.95 12.56 -9.69
C LEU A 376 6.97 11.89 -10.67
N GLU A 377 5.68 12.19 -10.58
CA GLU A 377 4.68 11.74 -11.56
C GLU A 377 4.98 12.29 -12.96
N TYR A 378 5.44 13.55 -13.05
CA TYR A 378 5.85 14.16 -14.31
C TYR A 378 7.08 13.45 -14.89
N ILE A 379 8.11 13.21 -14.10
CA ILE A 379 9.33 12.48 -14.50
C ILE A 379 8.95 11.09 -15.00
N TRP A 380 8.16 10.35 -14.21
CA TRP A 380 7.69 9.01 -14.56
C TRP A 380 6.89 9.01 -15.85
N HIS A 381 5.97 9.95 -16.00
CA HIS A 381 5.18 10.10 -17.23
C HIS A 381 6.07 10.44 -18.43
N LYS A 382 6.95 11.42 -18.30
CA LYS A 382 7.86 11.85 -19.38
C LYS A 382 8.73 10.69 -19.87
N TRP A 383 9.35 9.95 -18.95
CA TRP A 383 10.22 8.82 -19.28
C TRP A 383 9.44 7.61 -19.82
N THR A 384 8.20 7.41 -19.39
CA THR A 384 7.33 6.37 -19.95
C THR A 384 7.11 6.58 -21.45
N TRP A 385 6.99 7.81 -21.92
CA TRP A 385 6.69 8.16 -23.30
C TRP A 385 7.91 8.62 -24.11
N MET A 386 9.10 8.52 -23.57
CA MET A 386 10.33 8.83 -24.27
C MET A 386 10.51 7.90 -25.49
N GLY A 387 10.91 8.47 -26.64
CA GLY A 387 11.10 7.70 -27.89
C GLY A 387 9.81 7.29 -28.62
N THR A 388 8.63 7.83 -28.21
CA THR A 388 7.41 7.70 -29.03
C THR A 388 7.14 9.02 -29.74
N ASN A 389 7.06 8.98 -31.07
CA ASN A 389 6.46 10.08 -31.82
C ASN A 389 5.03 10.26 -31.34
N LYS A 390 4.71 11.46 -30.84
CA LYS A 390 3.38 11.86 -30.42
C LYS A 390 2.38 11.84 -31.56
#